data_abd0183ab3441e096473105286732870
#
_entry.id   abd0183ab3441e096473105286732870
#
_cell.length_a   1.000
_cell.length_b   1.000
_cell.length_c   1.000
_cell.angle_alpha   90.00
_cell.angle_beta   90.00
_cell.angle_gamma   90.00
#
_symmetry.space_group_name_H-M   'P 1'
#
loop_
_entity.id
_entity.type
_entity.pdbx_description
1 polymer ?
#
loop_
_entity_poly.entity_id
_entity_poly.type
_entity_poly.pdbx_seq_one_letter_code
_entity_poly.pdbx_strand_id
1 'polypeptide(L)'
;MRKQPTPQGHHHRLRLAYLISGGAGDGPRIRRMLRALYHPWNFYLVGVAGEEERADLEAFVRGEEAPRRYGNVRVAAAGEWGPVSRRGPTELAATLHAAAVMLREFDGWSWFINLSASDYPLMPQDDILHIFSYLPRDLNFIDHTSNIGWREYQRARPIIVDPALQISNKTEVVTTKEKRSLPSAFKIFVGSSWVILSRSFLEFCLLGWDNLPRTLLMYFANFLSSSEGYFHTVICNSKYYQNTTVNNDLRFMAWDNPPRTLPVNLTTKHFDAITNSGAPFAHSFANDNSVLDMIDTKLLRRAPDRFTPGGWCLGSSVFCSETNKMLGKVREVVVETFGT
;
A
#
# COMPACT_ATOMS: atom_id res chain seq x y z
N MET A 1 38.43 -22.48 21.26
CA MET A 1 38.49 -21.45 20.21
C MET A 1 37.21 -21.52 19.38
N ARG A 2 36.22 -20.66 19.66
CA ARG A 2 35.01 -20.53 18.86
C ARG A 2 35.32 -19.58 17.73
N LYS A 3 35.26 -20.05 16.49
CA LYS A 3 35.32 -19.21 15.28
C LYS A 3 34.09 -18.28 15.28
N GLN A 4 34.32 -16.97 15.32
CA GLN A 4 33.29 -15.98 15.03
C GLN A 4 32.85 -16.14 13.57
N PRO A 5 31.54 -16.08 13.26
CA PRO A 5 31.08 -16.03 11.89
C PRO A 5 31.43 -14.68 11.29
N THR A 6 32.20 -14.69 10.22
CA THR A 6 32.43 -13.53 9.37
C THR A 6 31.10 -13.07 8.78
N PRO A 7 30.77 -11.79 8.82
CA PRO A 7 29.57 -11.26 8.16
C PRO A 7 29.84 -11.20 6.65
N GLN A 8 29.52 -12.28 5.94
CA GLN A 8 29.28 -12.17 4.48
C GLN A 8 27.90 -11.56 4.28
N GLY A 9 27.83 -10.25 4.46
CA GLY A 9 26.68 -9.46 4.06
C GLY A 9 26.61 -9.37 2.54
N HIS A 10 25.88 -10.26 1.89
CA HIS A 10 25.27 -9.93 0.60
C HIS A 10 24.31 -8.78 0.90
N HIS A 11 24.74 -7.56 0.65
CA HIS A 11 23.86 -6.39 0.57
C HIS A 11 22.87 -6.64 -0.57
N HIS A 12 21.81 -7.40 -0.29
CA HIS A 12 20.67 -7.45 -1.20
C HIS A 12 20.15 -6.03 -1.36
N ARG A 13 20.25 -5.52 -2.58
CA ARG A 13 19.71 -4.19 -2.94
C ARG A 13 18.26 -4.13 -2.46
N LEU A 14 17.90 -3.03 -1.82
CA LEU A 14 16.54 -2.81 -1.37
C LEU A 14 15.58 -2.81 -2.57
N ARG A 15 14.47 -3.51 -2.43
CA ARG A 15 13.38 -3.55 -3.39
C ARG A 15 12.06 -3.45 -2.67
N LEU A 16 11.10 -2.78 -3.28
CA LEU A 16 9.75 -2.62 -2.77
C LEU A 16 8.77 -3.36 -3.70
N ALA A 17 7.72 -3.93 -3.11
CA ALA A 17 6.64 -4.59 -3.82
C ALA A 17 5.36 -3.74 -3.68
N TYR A 18 4.83 -3.25 -4.79
CA TYR A 18 3.66 -2.40 -4.83
C TYR A 18 2.43 -3.16 -5.32
N LEU A 19 1.36 -3.11 -4.56
CA LEU A 19 0.02 -3.39 -5.07
C LEU A 19 -0.63 -2.07 -5.47
N ILE A 20 -1.09 -1.96 -6.71
CA ILE A 20 -1.87 -0.82 -7.21
C ILE A 20 -3.25 -1.32 -7.57
N SER A 21 -4.28 -0.87 -6.87
CA SER A 21 -5.66 -1.30 -7.08
C SER A 21 -6.53 -0.19 -7.65
N GLY A 22 -7.44 -0.54 -8.54
CA GLY A 22 -8.42 0.40 -9.11
C GLY A 22 -9.74 -0.24 -9.49
N GLY A 23 -10.74 0.60 -9.64
CA GLY A 23 -12.06 0.24 -10.16
C GLY A 23 -12.18 0.43 -11.68
N ALA A 24 -13.40 0.29 -12.19
CA ALA A 24 -13.72 0.62 -13.56
C ALA A 24 -13.46 2.12 -13.82
N GLY A 25 -12.81 2.44 -14.94
CA GLY A 25 -12.46 3.80 -15.33
C GLY A 25 -11.17 4.35 -14.69
N ASP A 26 -10.47 3.60 -13.83
CA ASP A 26 -9.24 4.05 -13.20
C ASP A 26 -7.96 3.81 -14.05
N GLY A 27 -8.09 3.21 -15.23
CA GLY A 27 -6.95 2.92 -16.11
C GLY A 27 -6.00 4.10 -16.36
N PRO A 28 -6.51 5.29 -16.74
CA PRO A 28 -5.67 6.48 -16.94
C PRO A 28 -4.90 6.93 -15.70
N ARG A 29 -5.53 6.85 -14.52
CA ARG A 29 -4.91 7.19 -13.22
C ARG A 29 -3.80 6.23 -12.86
N ILE A 30 -4.04 4.94 -13.05
CA ILE A 30 -3.04 3.89 -12.78
C ILE A 30 -1.85 4.05 -13.72
N ARG A 31 -2.06 4.34 -15.01
CA ARG A 31 -0.96 4.63 -15.94
C ARG A 31 -0.13 5.83 -15.51
N ARG A 32 -0.78 6.92 -15.08
CA ARG A 32 -0.09 8.09 -14.54
C ARG A 32 0.71 7.75 -13.28
N MET A 33 0.09 7.02 -12.35
CA MET A 33 0.75 6.58 -11.11
C MET A 33 1.92 5.64 -11.39
N LEU A 34 1.78 4.67 -12.28
CA LEU A 34 2.88 3.78 -12.65
C LEU A 34 4.08 4.56 -13.18
N ARG A 35 3.85 5.57 -14.06
CA ARG A 35 4.96 6.41 -14.54
C ARG A 35 5.59 7.24 -13.41
N ALA A 36 4.80 7.70 -12.46
CA ALA A 36 5.27 8.47 -11.32
C ALA A 36 6.07 7.63 -10.30
N LEU A 37 5.68 6.37 -10.14
CA LEU A 37 6.17 5.46 -9.10
C LEU A 37 7.23 4.47 -9.61
N TYR A 38 7.44 4.37 -10.94
CA TYR A 38 8.24 3.32 -11.53
C TYR A 38 9.73 3.42 -11.14
N HIS A 39 10.28 2.26 -10.78
CA HIS A 39 11.71 2.04 -10.62
C HIS A 39 12.07 0.59 -11.04
N PRO A 40 13.15 0.34 -11.80
CA PRO A 40 13.50 -0.99 -12.29
C PRO A 40 13.73 -2.06 -11.22
N TRP A 41 14.06 -1.68 -10.01
CA TRP A 41 14.33 -2.61 -8.91
C TRP A 41 13.08 -2.99 -8.13
N ASN A 42 12.02 -2.21 -8.21
CA ASN A 42 10.77 -2.47 -7.51
C ASN A 42 9.87 -3.42 -8.33
N PHE A 43 8.90 -4.02 -7.66
CA PHE A 43 7.90 -4.89 -8.28
C PHE A 43 6.52 -4.28 -8.17
N TYR A 44 5.69 -4.49 -9.18
CA TYR A 44 4.37 -3.89 -9.27
C TYR A 44 3.34 -4.94 -9.68
N LEU A 45 2.31 -5.12 -8.87
CA LEU A 45 1.11 -5.88 -9.22
C LEU A 45 -0.05 -4.89 -9.35
N VAL A 46 -0.69 -4.88 -10.50
CA VAL A 46 -1.83 -4.01 -10.80
C VAL A 46 -3.09 -4.85 -10.83
N GLY A 47 -4.03 -4.54 -9.94
CA GLY A 47 -5.35 -5.16 -9.89
C GLY A 47 -6.42 -4.15 -10.30
N VAL A 48 -7.19 -4.45 -11.35
CA VAL A 48 -8.29 -3.60 -11.82
C VAL A 48 -9.55 -4.40 -12.04
N ALA A 49 -10.69 -3.78 -11.77
CA ALA A 49 -11.98 -4.32 -12.16
C ALA A 49 -12.24 -3.97 -13.64
N GLY A 50 -12.72 -4.95 -14.40
CA GLY A 50 -13.05 -4.78 -15.80
C GLY A 50 -12.01 -5.35 -16.76
N GLU A 51 -12.52 -6.05 -17.78
CA GLU A 51 -11.70 -6.73 -18.79
C GLU A 51 -11.02 -5.72 -19.72
N GLU A 52 -11.74 -4.66 -20.07
CA GLU A 52 -11.27 -3.61 -20.97
C GLU A 52 -10.10 -2.83 -20.35
N GLU A 53 -10.25 -2.37 -19.10
CA GLU A 53 -9.20 -1.69 -18.37
C GLU A 53 -7.97 -2.56 -18.17
N ARG A 54 -8.19 -3.86 -17.89
CA ARG A 54 -7.11 -4.83 -17.76
C ARG A 54 -6.31 -4.95 -19.07
N ALA A 55 -7.01 -5.18 -20.20
CA ALA A 55 -6.37 -5.31 -21.50
C ALA A 55 -5.60 -4.04 -21.91
N ASP A 56 -6.16 -2.87 -21.61
CA ASP A 56 -5.55 -1.58 -21.88
C ASP A 56 -4.27 -1.35 -21.03
N LEU A 57 -4.30 -1.73 -19.75
CA LEU A 57 -3.13 -1.67 -18.87
C LEU A 57 -2.05 -2.68 -19.27
N GLU A 58 -2.42 -3.89 -19.69
CA GLU A 58 -1.48 -4.84 -20.24
C GLU A 58 -0.82 -4.33 -21.53
N ALA A 59 -1.60 -3.72 -22.42
CA ALA A 59 -1.07 -3.11 -23.64
C ALA A 59 -0.12 -1.95 -23.31
N PHE A 60 -0.47 -1.12 -22.34
CA PHE A 60 0.40 -0.05 -21.84
C PHE A 60 1.73 -0.61 -21.30
N VAL A 61 1.70 -1.59 -20.40
CA VAL A 61 2.92 -2.19 -19.83
C VAL A 61 3.81 -2.81 -20.90
N ARG A 62 3.23 -3.49 -21.90
CA ARG A 62 3.97 -4.04 -23.04
C ARG A 62 4.55 -2.96 -23.97
N GLY A 63 3.87 -1.82 -24.08
CA GLY A 63 4.29 -0.69 -24.91
C GLY A 63 5.44 0.12 -24.31
N GLU A 64 5.53 0.21 -22.99
CA GLU A 64 6.60 0.96 -22.31
C GLU A 64 7.90 0.14 -22.28
N GLU A 65 9.02 0.77 -22.70
CA GLU A 65 10.31 0.09 -22.81
C GLU A 65 10.84 -0.41 -21.47
N ALA A 66 10.80 0.43 -20.42
CA ALA A 66 11.37 0.08 -19.13
C ALA A 66 10.63 -1.09 -18.46
N PRO A 67 9.29 -1.07 -18.26
CA PRO A 67 8.55 -2.22 -17.73
C PRO A 67 8.75 -3.50 -18.54
N ARG A 68 8.77 -3.40 -19.89
CA ARG A 68 9.00 -4.54 -20.77
C ARG A 68 10.39 -5.14 -20.61
N ARG A 69 11.41 -4.28 -20.48
CA ARG A 69 12.82 -4.71 -20.35
C ARG A 69 13.10 -5.41 -19.02
N TYR A 70 12.54 -4.90 -17.93
CA TYR A 70 12.81 -5.39 -16.59
C TYR A 70 11.81 -6.45 -16.12
N GLY A 71 10.65 -6.59 -16.77
CA GLY A 71 9.64 -7.61 -16.44
C GLY A 71 9.09 -7.50 -15.01
N ASN A 72 9.11 -6.32 -14.43
CA ASN A 72 8.82 -6.07 -13.02
C ASN A 72 7.41 -5.49 -12.76
N VAL A 73 6.61 -5.35 -13.80
CA VAL A 73 5.21 -4.91 -13.71
C VAL A 73 4.31 -6.02 -14.23
N ARG A 74 3.37 -6.47 -13.39
CA ARG A 74 2.38 -7.48 -13.72
C ARG A 74 0.98 -6.89 -13.55
N VAL A 75 0.12 -7.08 -14.53
CA VAL A 75 -1.32 -6.85 -14.40
C VAL A 75 -1.95 -8.18 -14.01
N ALA A 76 -2.82 -8.18 -13.00
CA ALA A 76 -3.50 -9.37 -12.52
C ALA A 76 -4.37 -9.96 -13.63
N ALA A 77 -4.30 -11.28 -13.83
CA ALA A 77 -5.03 -11.97 -14.89
C ALA A 77 -6.56 -11.99 -14.61
N ALA A 78 -7.33 -12.29 -15.66
CA ALA A 78 -8.75 -12.54 -15.50
C ALA A 78 -9.00 -13.64 -14.46
N GLY A 79 -9.87 -13.38 -13.48
CA GLY A 79 -10.17 -14.30 -12.39
C GLY A 79 -9.20 -14.26 -11.19
N GLU A 80 -8.03 -13.64 -11.32
CA GLU A 80 -7.14 -13.38 -10.17
C GLU A 80 -7.59 -12.14 -9.37
N TRP A 81 -8.22 -11.18 -10.03
CA TRP A 81 -8.76 -9.98 -9.40
C TRP A 81 -10.28 -10.00 -9.52
N GLY A 82 -10.94 -10.46 -8.46
CA GLY A 82 -12.39 -10.55 -8.38
C GLY A 82 -13.07 -9.22 -8.03
N PRO A 83 -14.41 -9.22 -7.96
CA PRO A 83 -15.16 -8.08 -7.47
C PRO A 83 -14.78 -7.79 -6.01
N VAL A 84 -14.53 -6.52 -5.70
CA VAL A 84 -14.20 -6.03 -4.37
C VAL A 84 -15.39 -5.21 -3.86
N SER A 85 -15.95 -5.63 -2.73
CA SER A 85 -17.02 -4.88 -2.07
C SER A 85 -16.43 -3.77 -1.23
N ARG A 86 -16.96 -2.57 -1.39
CA ARG A 86 -16.56 -1.44 -0.57
C ARG A 86 -16.81 -1.75 0.90
N ARG A 87 -15.78 -1.65 1.73
CA ARG A 87 -15.79 -1.96 3.17
C ARG A 87 -16.09 -3.43 3.48
N GLY A 88 -16.02 -4.30 2.49
CA GLY A 88 -16.18 -5.75 2.67
C GLY A 88 -14.86 -6.46 2.95
N PRO A 89 -14.92 -7.72 3.40
CA PRO A 89 -13.73 -8.56 3.57
C PRO A 89 -13.05 -8.93 2.24
N THR A 90 -13.70 -8.76 1.10
CA THR A 90 -13.09 -8.97 -0.23
C THR A 90 -11.95 -8.00 -0.51
N GLU A 91 -11.96 -6.79 0.05
CA GLU A 91 -10.85 -5.83 -0.03
C GLU A 91 -9.60 -6.38 0.67
N LEU A 92 -9.77 -6.95 1.87
CA LEU A 92 -8.70 -7.64 2.58
C LEU A 92 -8.23 -8.89 1.82
N ALA A 93 -9.17 -9.69 1.32
CA ALA A 93 -8.86 -10.91 0.55
C ALA A 93 -8.04 -10.58 -0.70
N ALA A 94 -8.40 -9.53 -1.43
CA ALA A 94 -7.63 -9.05 -2.60
C ALA A 94 -6.21 -8.63 -2.22
N THR A 95 -6.03 -7.92 -1.09
CA THR A 95 -4.71 -7.52 -0.59
C THR A 95 -3.87 -8.74 -0.18
N LEU A 96 -4.46 -9.71 0.53
CA LEU A 96 -3.76 -10.95 0.90
C LEU A 96 -3.39 -11.79 -0.33
N HIS A 97 -4.30 -11.88 -1.31
CA HIS A 97 -4.01 -12.56 -2.58
C HIS A 97 -2.86 -11.91 -3.33
N ALA A 98 -2.87 -10.58 -3.43
CA ALA A 98 -1.79 -9.82 -4.05
C ALA A 98 -0.44 -10.05 -3.33
N ALA A 99 -0.44 -10.05 -2.00
CA ALA A 99 0.75 -10.37 -1.21
C ALA A 99 1.25 -11.80 -1.48
N ALA A 100 0.34 -12.78 -1.59
CA ALA A 100 0.69 -14.16 -1.92
C ALA A 100 1.31 -14.28 -3.33
N VAL A 101 0.75 -13.57 -4.32
CA VAL A 101 1.33 -13.49 -5.67
C VAL A 101 2.72 -12.87 -5.64
N MET A 102 2.91 -11.78 -4.90
CA MET A 102 4.21 -11.11 -4.75
C MET A 102 5.23 -12.02 -4.07
N LEU A 103 4.85 -12.80 -3.06
CA LEU A 103 5.73 -13.78 -2.41
C LEU A 103 6.14 -14.93 -3.32
N ARG A 104 5.23 -15.37 -4.19
CA ARG A 104 5.45 -16.51 -5.11
C ARG A 104 6.27 -16.15 -6.34
N GLU A 105 6.05 -14.96 -6.91
CA GLU A 105 6.56 -14.62 -8.23
C GLU A 105 7.75 -13.67 -8.23
N PHE A 106 7.94 -12.93 -7.13
CA PHE A 106 9.00 -11.94 -7.04
C PHE A 106 9.84 -12.13 -5.78
N ASP A 107 11.14 -12.28 -5.98
CA ASP A 107 12.09 -12.47 -4.88
C ASP A 107 12.86 -11.20 -4.52
N GLY A 108 13.31 -11.15 -3.25
CA GLY A 108 14.26 -10.16 -2.79
C GLY A 108 13.70 -8.76 -2.52
N TRP A 109 12.37 -8.60 -2.46
CA TRP A 109 11.76 -7.37 -1.93
C TRP A 109 11.67 -7.43 -0.39
N SER A 110 11.70 -6.25 0.23
CA SER A 110 11.69 -6.10 1.70
C SER A 110 10.34 -5.67 2.24
N TRP A 111 9.64 -4.77 1.56
CA TRP A 111 8.35 -4.25 1.98
C TRP A 111 7.33 -4.32 0.87
N PHE A 112 6.10 -4.62 1.29
CA PHE A 112 4.89 -4.56 0.48
C PHE A 112 4.12 -3.28 0.82
N ILE A 113 3.69 -2.56 -0.21
CA ILE A 113 2.98 -1.28 -0.11
C ILE A 113 1.71 -1.38 -0.93
N ASN A 114 0.54 -1.19 -0.32
CA ASN A 114 -0.71 -1.11 -1.06
C ASN A 114 -1.06 0.33 -1.40
N LEU A 115 -1.46 0.56 -2.64
CA LEU A 115 -1.92 1.84 -3.17
C LEU A 115 -3.24 1.65 -3.90
N SER A 116 -4.13 2.63 -3.83
CA SER A 116 -5.30 2.72 -4.68
C SER A 116 -5.06 3.69 -5.84
N ALA A 117 -5.87 3.63 -6.89
CA ALA A 117 -5.82 4.59 -7.98
C ALA A 117 -6.04 6.06 -7.54
N SER A 118 -6.54 6.29 -6.31
CA SER A 118 -6.72 7.61 -5.71
C SER A 118 -5.51 8.10 -4.91
N ASP A 119 -4.48 7.27 -4.75
CA ASP A 119 -3.22 7.65 -4.12
C ASP A 119 -2.26 8.27 -5.15
N TYR A 120 -1.24 8.96 -4.64
CA TYR A 120 -0.15 9.45 -5.49
C TYR A 120 1.17 9.58 -4.72
N PRO A 121 2.33 9.25 -5.34
CA PRO A 121 3.62 9.46 -4.71
C PRO A 121 3.98 10.94 -4.63
N LEU A 122 4.62 11.34 -3.55
CA LEU A 122 5.06 12.71 -3.30
C LEU A 122 6.57 12.88 -3.43
N MET A 123 7.31 11.78 -3.52
CA MET A 123 8.77 11.80 -3.68
C MET A 123 9.24 10.75 -4.69
N PRO A 124 10.38 10.99 -5.37
CA PRO A 124 10.97 10.02 -6.28
C PRO A 124 11.28 8.70 -5.62
N GLN A 125 11.25 7.60 -6.39
CA GLN A 125 11.52 6.26 -5.85
C GLN A 125 12.96 6.08 -5.34
N ASP A 126 13.92 6.78 -5.92
CA ASP A 126 15.30 6.76 -5.44
C ASP A 126 15.38 7.28 -3.99
N ASP A 127 14.63 8.33 -3.66
CA ASP A 127 14.59 8.89 -2.31
C ASP A 127 13.91 7.93 -1.33
N ILE A 128 12.78 7.32 -1.73
CA ILE A 128 12.11 6.30 -0.92
C ILE A 128 13.05 5.11 -0.67
N LEU A 129 13.69 4.58 -1.71
CA LEU A 129 14.64 3.48 -1.59
C LEU A 129 15.83 3.85 -0.70
N HIS A 130 16.35 5.07 -0.84
CA HIS A 130 17.45 5.57 -0.02
C HIS A 130 17.07 5.57 1.46
N ILE A 131 15.92 6.16 1.80
CA ILE A 131 15.43 6.23 3.19
C ILE A 131 15.23 4.84 3.77
N PHE A 132 14.50 4.00 3.05
CA PHE A 132 14.22 2.63 3.49
C PHE A 132 15.50 1.77 3.60
N SER A 133 16.59 2.16 2.94
CA SER A 133 17.86 1.44 3.05
C SER A 133 18.49 1.50 4.44
N TYR A 134 18.16 2.52 5.23
CA TYR A 134 18.64 2.70 6.60
C TYR A 134 17.75 2.05 7.66
N LEU A 135 16.57 1.57 7.27
CA LEU A 135 15.60 1.02 8.22
C LEU A 135 15.80 -0.48 8.45
N PRO A 136 15.55 -0.98 9.68
CA PRO A 136 15.43 -2.40 9.95
C PRO A 136 14.37 -3.03 9.04
N ARG A 137 14.68 -4.19 8.42
CA ARG A 137 13.85 -4.82 7.39
C ARG A 137 12.56 -5.46 7.90
N ASP A 138 12.41 -5.58 9.20
CA ASP A 138 11.26 -6.14 9.91
C ASP A 138 10.24 -5.08 10.34
N LEU A 139 10.52 -3.79 10.16
CA LEU A 139 9.58 -2.73 10.51
C LEU A 139 8.32 -2.78 9.64
N ASN A 140 7.19 -2.48 10.29
CA ASN A 140 5.87 -2.40 9.66
C ASN A 140 5.25 -1.04 9.98
N PHE A 141 4.88 -0.29 8.94
CA PHE A 141 4.24 1.01 9.09
C PHE A 141 2.73 0.82 8.96
N ILE A 142 2.04 1.00 10.06
CA ILE A 142 0.62 0.72 10.20
C ILE A 142 0.01 1.62 11.28
N ASP A 143 -0.82 2.57 10.85
CA ASP A 143 -1.57 3.41 11.79
C ASP A 143 -2.61 2.57 12.52
N HIS A 144 -2.55 2.50 13.84
CA HIS A 144 -3.40 1.60 14.62
C HIS A 144 -3.76 2.14 16.00
N THR A 145 -4.94 1.77 16.46
CA THR A 145 -5.42 2.05 17.82
C THR A 145 -6.23 0.88 18.37
N SER A 146 -6.12 0.64 19.66
CA SER A 146 -7.00 -0.28 20.38
C SER A 146 -8.20 0.43 20.99
N ASN A 147 -8.23 1.76 21.00
CA ASN A 147 -9.38 2.53 21.40
C ASN A 147 -10.36 2.62 20.21
N ILE A 148 -11.14 1.57 20.04
CA ILE A 148 -12.07 1.46 18.90
C ILE A 148 -13.34 2.30 19.08
N GLY A 149 -13.68 2.73 20.32
CA GLY A 149 -14.79 3.63 20.61
C GLY A 149 -16.09 3.23 19.93
N TRP A 150 -16.71 4.17 19.19
CA TRP A 150 -17.95 3.93 18.44
C TRP A 150 -17.82 2.84 17.35
N ARG A 151 -16.61 2.55 16.89
CA ARG A 151 -16.33 1.48 15.88
C ARG A 151 -16.67 0.09 16.43
N GLU A 152 -16.70 -0.10 17.77
CA GLU A 152 -17.17 -1.32 18.40
C GLU A 152 -18.58 -1.69 17.93
N TYR A 153 -19.49 -0.74 18.04
CA TYR A 153 -20.91 -0.95 17.70
C TYR A 153 -21.17 -0.97 16.20
N GLN A 154 -20.38 -0.25 15.43
CA GLN A 154 -20.58 -0.14 13.98
C GLN A 154 -19.83 -1.19 13.16
N ARG A 155 -18.71 -1.73 13.67
CA ARG A 155 -17.83 -2.63 12.90
C ARG A 155 -17.59 -3.97 13.58
N ALA A 156 -17.29 -3.99 14.89
CA ALA A 156 -16.87 -5.20 15.58
C ALA A 156 -18.06 -6.08 16.04
N ARG A 157 -19.16 -5.48 16.47
CA ARG A 157 -20.37 -6.23 16.87
C ARG A 157 -21.26 -6.68 15.70
N PRO A 158 -21.49 -5.88 14.66
CA PRO A 158 -22.30 -6.37 13.52
C PRO A 158 -21.64 -7.53 12.82
N ILE A 159 -22.46 -8.44 12.33
CA ILE A 159 -22.04 -9.51 11.41
C ILE A 159 -22.46 -9.07 10.01
N ILE A 160 -21.50 -8.99 9.11
CA ILE A 160 -21.78 -8.66 7.72
C ILE A 160 -21.64 -9.89 6.83
N VAL A 161 -22.36 -9.85 5.71
CA VAL A 161 -22.22 -10.79 4.60
C VAL A 161 -21.76 -9.98 3.39
N ASP A 162 -20.66 -10.41 2.79
CA ASP A 162 -20.13 -9.83 1.56
C ASP A 162 -20.51 -10.73 0.37
N PRO A 163 -21.44 -10.29 -0.50
CA PRO A 163 -21.86 -11.10 -1.63
C PRO A 163 -20.73 -11.42 -2.62
N ALA A 164 -19.72 -10.56 -2.71
CA ALA A 164 -18.60 -10.77 -3.63
C ALA A 164 -17.71 -11.96 -3.23
N LEU A 165 -17.72 -12.40 -1.96
CA LEU A 165 -17.11 -13.68 -1.56
C LEU A 165 -17.77 -14.91 -2.20
N GLN A 166 -19.01 -14.77 -2.70
CA GLN A 166 -19.79 -15.83 -3.32
C GLN A 166 -19.90 -15.68 -4.84
N ILE A 167 -18.96 -14.98 -5.48
CA ILE A 167 -18.94 -14.75 -6.94
C ILE A 167 -20.22 -14.00 -7.41
N SER A 168 -20.70 -13.06 -6.61
CA SER A 168 -21.81 -12.19 -6.95
C SER A 168 -21.28 -10.86 -7.50
N ASN A 169 -21.93 -10.31 -8.53
CA ASN A 169 -21.63 -8.96 -9.04
C ASN A 169 -22.12 -7.84 -8.11
N LYS A 170 -22.71 -8.18 -6.96
CA LYS A 170 -23.11 -7.21 -5.95
C LYS A 170 -21.89 -6.77 -5.16
N THR A 171 -21.70 -5.46 -5.03
CA THR A 171 -20.54 -4.83 -4.36
C THR A 171 -20.89 -4.18 -3.02
N GLU A 172 -22.14 -4.31 -2.57
CA GLU A 172 -22.59 -3.77 -1.29
C GLU A 172 -22.71 -4.89 -0.25
N VAL A 173 -22.06 -4.68 0.89
CA VAL A 173 -22.17 -5.59 2.04
C VAL A 173 -23.54 -5.49 2.70
N VAL A 174 -24.05 -6.61 3.17
CA VAL A 174 -25.32 -6.71 3.90
C VAL A 174 -25.03 -6.93 5.38
N THR A 175 -25.60 -6.08 6.24
CA THR A 175 -25.53 -6.27 7.70
C THR A 175 -26.66 -7.14 8.16
N THR A 176 -26.36 -8.20 8.93
CA THR A 176 -27.37 -9.08 9.54
C THR A 176 -28.03 -8.39 10.74
N LYS A 177 -29.16 -8.92 11.18
CA LYS A 177 -29.82 -8.47 12.43
C LYS A 177 -29.05 -8.91 13.68
N GLU A 178 -28.30 -9.99 13.56
CA GLU A 178 -27.51 -10.58 14.65
C GLU A 178 -26.25 -9.75 14.92
N LYS A 179 -25.89 -9.70 16.21
CA LYS A 179 -24.66 -9.05 16.67
C LYS A 179 -23.87 -10.04 17.50
N ARG A 180 -22.54 -9.96 17.40
CA ARG A 180 -21.63 -10.77 18.20
C ARG A 180 -21.08 -10.00 19.40
N SER A 181 -20.62 -10.73 20.41
CA SER A 181 -19.82 -10.19 21.50
C SER A 181 -18.39 -9.92 21.01
N LEU A 182 -17.68 -9.03 21.68
CA LEU A 182 -16.25 -8.88 21.43
C LEU A 182 -15.50 -10.16 21.82
N PRO A 183 -14.44 -10.53 21.08
CA PRO A 183 -13.61 -11.68 21.43
C PRO A 183 -12.85 -11.43 22.73
N SER A 184 -12.67 -12.45 23.54
CA SER A 184 -11.84 -12.44 24.75
C SER A 184 -10.43 -12.97 24.50
N ALA A 185 -10.22 -13.73 23.41
CA ALA A 185 -8.96 -14.40 23.08
C ALA A 185 -7.91 -13.45 22.45
N PHE A 186 -8.30 -12.31 21.94
CA PHE A 186 -7.43 -11.29 21.35
C PHE A 186 -8.05 -9.91 21.47
N LYS A 187 -7.21 -8.89 21.49
CA LYS A 187 -7.63 -7.50 21.48
C LYS A 187 -7.75 -6.99 20.05
N ILE A 188 -8.89 -6.36 19.71
CA ILE A 188 -9.10 -5.77 18.39
C ILE A 188 -8.34 -4.46 18.29
N PHE A 189 -7.63 -4.29 17.16
CA PHE A 189 -7.01 -3.06 16.75
C PHE A 189 -7.57 -2.65 15.39
N VAL A 190 -7.74 -1.36 15.17
CA VAL A 190 -8.22 -0.79 13.92
C VAL A 190 -7.40 0.46 13.57
N GLY A 191 -7.32 0.78 12.29
CA GLY A 191 -6.60 1.95 11.82
C GLY A 191 -6.80 2.20 10.33
N SER A 192 -5.76 2.61 9.65
CA SER A 192 -5.76 2.85 8.22
C SER A 192 -5.79 1.55 7.42
N SER A 193 -6.48 1.51 6.28
CA SER A 193 -6.43 0.38 5.35
C SER A 193 -5.13 0.36 4.53
N TRP A 194 -4.39 1.44 4.56
CA TRP A 194 -3.08 1.54 3.91
C TRP A 194 -1.99 1.09 4.86
N VAL A 195 -1.10 0.26 4.33
CA VAL A 195 -0.05 -0.37 5.13
C VAL A 195 1.24 -0.48 4.33
N ILE A 196 2.37 -0.46 5.06
CA ILE A 196 3.67 -0.85 4.52
C ILE A 196 4.16 -1.99 5.40
N LEU A 197 4.11 -3.20 4.88
CA LEU A 197 4.35 -4.42 5.64
C LEU A 197 5.65 -5.09 5.22
N SER A 198 6.43 -5.54 6.19
CA SER A 198 7.63 -6.31 5.93
C SER A 198 7.30 -7.66 5.27
N ARG A 199 8.20 -8.14 4.42
CA ARG A 199 8.08 -9.46 3.80
C ARG A 199 7.89 -10.55 4.85
N SER A 200 8.69 -10.52 5.92
CA SER A 200 8.62 -11.51 6.99
C SER A 200 7.26 -11.55 7.69
N PHE A 201 6.64 -10.39 7.90
CA PHE A 201 5.30 -10.33 8.49
C PHE A 201 4.23 -10.90 7.55
N LEU A 202 4.33 -10.64 6.25
CA LEU A 202 3.40 -11.24 5.28
C LEU A 202 3.61 -12.75 5.12
N GLU A 203 4.86 -13.23 5.16
CA GLU A 203 5.15 -14.66 5.22
C GLU A 203 4.54 -15.31 6.48
N PHE A 204 4.63 -14.65 7.63
CA PHE A 204 3.97 -15.08 8.87
C PHE A 204 2.44 -15.16 8.70
N CYS A 205 1.82 -14.15 8.09
CA CYS A 205 0.36 -14.11 7.89
C CYS A 205 -0.14 -15.21 6.94
N LEU A 206 0.61 -15.50 5.86
CA LEU A 206 0.16 -16.34 4.76
C LEU A 206 0.69 -17.78 4.84
N LEU A 207 1.93 -17.95 5.25
CA LEU A 207 2.65 -19.22 5.23
C LEU A 207 2.99 -19.75 6.62
N GLY A 208 2.88 -18.91 7.65
CA GLY A 208 3.27 -19.24 9.01
C GLY A 208 2.47 -20.39 9.62
N TRP A 209 3.09 -21.11 10.54
CA TRP A 209 2.47 -22.20 11.30
C TRP A 209 1.60 -21.71 12.47
N ASP A 210 1.73 -20.44 12.86
CA ASP A 210 0.91 -19.86 13.91
C ASP A 210 -0.56 -19.77 13.48
N ASN A 211 -1.47 -20.14 14.38
CA ASN A 211 -2.90 -20.11 14.08
C ASN A 211 -3.52 -18.70 14.21
N LEU A 212 -2.82 -17.73 14.82
CA LEU A 212 -3.33 -16.39 15.04
C LEU A 212 -3.81 -15.73 13.74
N PRO A 213 -3.01 -15.65 12.65
CA PRO A 213 -3.45 -15.05 11.41
C PRO A 213 -4.70 -15.72 10.82
N ARG A 214 -4.76 -17.07 10.86
CA ARG A 214 -5.91 -17.84 10.35
C ARG A 214 -7.17 -17.61 11.16
N THR A 215 -7.06 -17.65 12.49
CA THR A 215 -8.18 -17.39 13.40
C THR A 215 -8.73 -15.98 13.20
N LEU A 216 -7.84 -15.00 13.06
CA LEU A 216 -8.24 -13.62 12.80
C LEU A 216 -8.84 -13.45 11.40
N LEU A 217 -8.34 -14.13 10.38
CA LEU A 217 -8.94 -14.08 9.04
C LEU A 217 -10.40 -14.57 9.06
N MET A 218 -10.69 -15.65 9.77
CA MET A 218 -12.06 -16.13 9.95
C MET A 218 -12.95 -15.11 10.69
N TYR A 219 -12.41 -14.45 11.73
CA TYR A 219 -13.13 -13.39 12.45
C TYR A 219 -13.43 -12.19 11.56
N PHE A 220 -12.44 -11.76 10.77
CA PHE A 220 -12.55 -10.61 9.88
C PHE A 220 -13.30 -10.89 8.58
N ALA A 221 -13.61 -12.14 8.24
CA ALA A 221 -14.44 -12.49 7.09
C ALA A 221 -15.90 -11.97 7.18
N ASN A 222 -16.35 -11.62 8.39
CA ASN A 222 -17.67 -11.02 8.65
C ASN A 222 -17.56 -9.64 9.35
N PHE A 223 -16.43 -8.98 9.23
CA PHE A 223 -16.15 -7.69 9.90
C PHE A 223 -16.25 -6.54 8.88
N LEU A 224 -16.95 -5.47 9.25
CA LEU A 224 -17.08 -4.30 8.40
C LEU A 224 -15.75 -3.52 8.32
N SER A 225 -15.25 -3.27 7.11
CA SER A 225 -13.94 -2.68 6.85
C SER A 225 -12.81 -3.55 7.40
N SER A 226 -12.75 -4.81 6.99
CA SER A 226 -11.75 -5.80 7.44
C SER A 226 -10.32 -5.37 7.14
N SER A 227 -10.07 -4.64 6.04
CA SER A 227 -8.78 -4.05 5.68
C SER A 227 -8.26 -3.07 6.72
N GLU A 228 -9.15 -2.40 7.46
CA GLU A 228 -8.81 -1.47 8.54
C GLU A 228 -8.58 -2.16 9.89
N GLY A 229 -8.56 -3.48 9.97
CA GLY A 229 -8.49 -4.18 11.25
C GLY A 229 -7.64 -5.45 11.28
N TYR A 230 -7.58 -6.22 10.20
CA TYR A 230 -6.94 -7.53 10.18
C TYR A 230 -5.44 -7.45 10.50
N PHE A 231 -4.65 -6.77 9.69
CA PHE A 231 -3.19 -6.67 9.89
C PHE A 231 -2.87 -6.02 11.24
N HIS A 232 -3.62 -4.99 11.62
CA HIS A 232 -3.50 -4.28 12.91
C HIS A 232 -3.69 -5.24 14.09
N THR A 233 -4.72 -6.08 14.02
CA THR A 233 -5.04 -7.04 15.08
C THR A 233 -4.03 -8.19 15.09
N VAL A 234 -3.60 -8.69 13.93
CA VAL A 234 -2.57 -9.75 13.86
C VAL A 234 -1.27 -9.26 14.47
N ILE A 235 -0.75 -8.11 14.01
CA ILE A 235 0.57 -7.63 14.40
C ILE A 235 0.63 -7.29 15.90
N CYS A 236 -0.39 -6.60 16.42
CA CYS A 236 -0.42 -6.16 17.82
C CYS A 236 -0.72 -7.29 18.83
N ASN A 237 -1.26 -8.44 18.38
CA ASN A 237 -1.43 -9.64 19.21
C ASN A 237 -0.30 -10.66 19.01
N SER A 238 0.60 -10.46 18.06
CA SER A 238 1.73 -11.34 17.81
C SER A 238 2.92 -11.00 18.74
N LYS A 239 3.38 -11.95 19.51
CA LYS A 239 4.57 -11.78 20.36
C LYS A 239 5.85 -11.50 19.56
N TYR A 240 5.89 -11.93 18.29
CA TYR A 240 7.04 -11.76 17.41
C TYR A 240 7.09 -10.40 16.73
N TYR A 241 5.90 -9.81 16.43
CA TYR A 241 5.81 -8.62 15.56
C TYR A 241 5.30 -7.36 16.26
N GLN A 242 4.75 -7.44 17.49
CA GLN A 242 4.21 -6.28 18.20
C GLN A 242 5.25 -5.14 18.38
N ASN A 243 6.53 -5.47 18.49
CA ASN A 243 7.62 -4.50 18.65
C ASN A 243 8.24 -4.03 17.32
N THR A 244 7.68 -4.45 16.18
CA THR A 244 8.13 -4.05 14.84
C THR A 244 7.20 -3.03 14.19
N THR A 245 6.22 -2.50 14.95
CA THR A 245 5.23 -1.56 14.43
C THR A 245 5.68 -0.11 14.60
N VAL A 246 5.53 0.66 13.54
CA VAL A 246 5.54 2.12 13.54
C VAL A 246 4.10 2.58 13.36
N ASN A 247 3.56 3.34 14.33
CA ASN A 247 2.17 3.80 14.33
C ASN A 247 1.97 4.98 13.37
N ASN A 248 2.21 4.75 12.10
CA ASN A 248 2.04 5.72 11.01
C ASN A 248 1.94 4.94 9.69
N ASP A 249 1.04 5.32 8.79
CA ASP A 249 0.86 4.71 7.47
C ASP A 249 1.65 5.40 6.34
N LEU A 250 2.46 6.40 6.71
CA LEU A 250 3.28 7.20 5.81
C LEU A 250 2.47 7.86 4.67
N ARG A 251 1.25 8.32 4.99
CA ARG A 251 0.37 9.01 4.03
C ARG A 251 -0.10 10.35 4.56
N PHE A 252 -0.12 11.32 3.65
CA PHE A 252 -0.80 12.57 3.90
C PHE A 252 -2.28 12.45 3.52
N MET A 253 -3.18 12.74 4.46
CA MET A 253 -4.62 12.82 4.26
C MET A 253 -5.14 14.10 4.90
N ALA A 254 -6.06 14.79 4.22
CA ALA A 254 -6.78 15.92 4.78
C ALA A 254 -8.19 15.50 5.21
N TRP A 255 -8.65 16.03 6.35
CA TRP A 255 -9.95 15.73 6.91
C TRP A 255 -10.76 17.01 7.08
N ASP A 256 -12.08 16.92 6.90
CA ASP A 256 -13.01 17.99 7.25
C ASP A 256 -13.00 18.25 8.77
N ASN A 257 -13.43 19.43 9.16
CA ASN A 257 -13.67 19.76 10.56
C ASN A 257 -15.17 20.11 10.75
N PRO A 258 -15.98 19.27 11.44
CA PRO A 258 -15.64 17.98 12.04
C PRO A 258 -15.32 16.89 11.01
N PRO A 259 -14.48 15.86 11.36
CA PRO A 259 -14.05 14.83 10.44
C PRO A 259 -15.23 13.99 9.94
N ARG A 260 -15.30 13.77 8.62
CA ARG A 260 -16.26 12.88 7.96
C ARG A 260 -15.72 11.45 7.87
N THR A 261 -16.53 10.57 7.30
CA THR A 261 -16.18 9.15 7.13
C THR A 261 -15.03 8.93 6.12
N LEU A 262 -14.86 9.85 5.18
CA LEU A 262 -13.83 9.79 4.14
C LEU A 262 -12.96 11.05 4.19
N PRO A 263 -11.66 10.96 3.87
CA PRO A 263 -10.80 12.12 3.74
C PRO A 263 -11.27 13.04 2.59
N VAL A 264 -10.89 14.29 2.67
CA VAL A 264 -11.17 15.29 1.65
C VAL A 264 -10.35 15.03 0.40
N ASN A 265 -10.92 15.24 -0.78
CA ASN A 265 -10.14 15.24 -2.01
C ASN A 265 -9.12 16.38 -2.00
N LEU A 266 -7.87 16.02 -2.18
CA LEU A 266 -6.75 16.95 -2.20
C LEU A 266 -6.80 17.80 -3.47
N THR A 267 -6.53 19.09 -3.31
CA THR A 267 -6.57 20.09 -4.41
C THR A 267 -5.31 20.97 -4.31
N THR A 268 -5.16 21.91 -5.23
CA THR A 268 -4.05 22.87 -5.24
C THR A 268 -3.93 23.66 -3.92
N LYS A 269 -5.04 23.86 -3.20
CA LYS A 269 -5.04 24.52 -1.87
C LYS A 269 -4.30 23.74 -0.81
N HIS A 270 -4.17 22.42 -0.99
CA HIS A 270 -3.48 21.55 -0.04
C HIS A 270 -1.99 21.35 -0.39
N PHE A 271 -1.50 21.95 -1.50
CA PHE A 271 -0.17 21.66 -2.02
C PHE A 271 0.94 21.97 -1.02
N ASP A 272 0.86 23.11 -0.31
CA ASP A 272 1.85 23.47 0.71
C ASP A 272 1.83 22.50 1.91
N ALA A 273 0.64 22.09 2.36
CA ALA A 273 0.50 21.11 3.42
C ALA A 273 1.04 19.73 2.99
N ILE A 274 0.77 19.30 1.75
CA ILE A 274 1.31 18.08 1.15
C ILE A 274 2.84 18.13 1.15
N THR A 275 3.42 19.22 0.67
CA THR A 275 4.88 19.37 0.57
C THR A 275 5.56 19.41 1.94
N ASN A 276 4.92 20.05 2.93
CA ASN A 276 5.47 20.17 4.27
C ASN A 276 5.28 18.91 5.13
N SER A 277 4.40 17.99 4.72
CA SER A 277 4.13 16.76 5.49
C SER A 277 5.32 15.81 5.56
N GLY A 278 6.20 15.82 4.53
CA GLY A 278 7.29 14.86 4.40
C GLY A 278 6.82 13.42 4.10
N ALA A 279 5.52 13.18 3.95
CA ALA A 279 5.00 11.85 3.65
C ALA A 279 5.38 11.40 2.22
N PRO A 280 5.72 10.13 2.00
CA PRO A 280 6.04 9.61 0.65
C PRO A 280 4.84 9.48 -0.26
N PHE A 281 3.63 9.40 0.30
CA PHE A 281 2.36 9.23 -0.44
C PHE A 281 1.30 10.19 0.08
N ALA A 282 0.26 10.43 -0.75
CA ALA A 282 -0.94 11.15 -0.31
C ALA A 282 -2.21 10.51 -0.85
N HIS A 283 -3.31 10.73 -0.14
CA HIS A 283 -4.67 10.28 -0.43
C HIS A 283 -5.66 11.36 0.00
N SER A 284 -6.70 11.68 -0.71
CA SER A 284 -7.28 11.13 -1.94
C SER A 284 -7.26 12.18 -3.06
N PHE A 285 -7.00 11.76 -4.28
CA PHE A 285 -7.05 12.65 -5.43
C PHE A 285 -8.25 12.30 -6.33
N ALA A 286 -8.93 13.32 -6.88
CA ALA A 286 -9.95 13.15 -7.91
C ALA A 286 -9.34 12.88 -9.30
N ASN A 287 -10.17 12.45 -10.25
CA ASN A 287 -9.71 12.02 -11.57
C ASN A 287 -9.00 13.12 -12.37
N ASP A 288 -9.56 14.34 -12.36
CA ASP A 288 -8.98 15.49 -13.05
C ASP A 288 -8.52 16.49 -12.01
N ASN A 289 -7.21 16.49 -11.73
CA ASN A 289 -6.71 17.23 -10.60
C ASN A 289 -5.41 17.96 -10.94
N SER A 290 -5.51 19.28 -11.10
CA SER A 290 -4.36 20.15 -11.34
C SER A 290 -3.28 20.09 -10.27
N VAL A 291 -3.59 19.61 -9.05
CA VAL A 291 -2.58 19.41 -8.03
C VAL A 291 -1.63 18.28 -8.39
N LEU A 292 -2.07 17.26 -9.13
CA LEU A 292 -1.20 16.19 -9.61
C LEU A 292 -0.15 16.72 -10.60
N ASP A 293 -0.49 17.72 -11.42
CA ASP A 293 0.45 18.38 -12.33
C ASP A 293 1.51 19.16 -11.54
N MET A 294 1.08 19.81 -10.44
CA MET A 294 2.01 20.48 -9.54
C MET A 294 2.96 19.50 -8.84
N ILE A 295 2.45 18.35 -8.39
CA ILE A 295 3.25 17.29 -7.77
C ILE A 295 4.25 16.73 -8.80
N ASP A 296 3.80 16.40 -10.01
CA ASP A 296 4.66 15.91 -11.09
C ASP A 296 5.80 16.87 -11.39
N THR A 297 5.49 18.15 -11.56
CA THR A 297 6.49 19.15 -11.96
C THR A 297 7.40 19.60 -10.81
N LYS A 298 6.84 19.85 -9.61
CA LYS A 298 7.57 20.47 -8.49
C LYS A 298 8.23 19.47 -7.55
N LEU A 299 7.59 18.32 -7.30
CA LEU A 299 8.08 17.30 -6.36
C LEU A 299 8.81 16.17 -7.10
N LEU A 300 8.16 15.58 -8.11
CA LEU A 300 8.73 14.46 -8.85
C LEU A 300 9.63 14.89 -10.01
N ARG A 301 9.61 16.16 -10.40
CA ARG A 301 10.36 16.73 -11.54
C ARG A 301 10.17 15.92 -12.83
N ARG A 302 8.97 15.45 -13.02
CA ARG A 302 8.55 14.60 -14.11
C ARG A 302 7.82 15.43 -15.18
N ALA A 303 8.19 15.23 -16.44
CA ALA A 303 7.41 15.77 -17.56
C ALA A 303 6.14 14.94 -17.79
N PRO A 304 5.09 15.53 -18.41
CA PRO A 304 3.90 14.79 -18.79
C PRO A 304 4.25 13.52 -19.58
N ASP A 305 3.56 12.44 -19.30
CA ASP A 305 3.75 11.12 -19.94
C ASP A 305 5.15 10.51 -19.89
N ARG A 306 6.02 11.01 -19.02
CA ARG A 306 7.36 10.45 -18.77
C ARG A 306 7.42 9.78 -17.40
N PHE A 307 8.39 8.88 -17.23
CA PHE A 307 8.73 8.33 -15.92
C PHE A 307 9.39 9.37 -15.04
N THR A 308 9.21 9.24 -13.73
CA THR A 308 9.95 10.05 -12.76
C THR A 308 11.46 9.79 -12.93
N PRO A 309 12.28 10.85 -13.07
CA PRO A 309 13.72 10.68 -13.21
C PRO A 309 14.32 10.02 -11.98
N GLY A 310 15.37 9.23 -12.19
CA GLY A 310 16.13 8.58 -11.12
C GLY A 310 17.52 8.15 -11.59
N GLY A 311 18.36 7.69 -10.68
CA GLY A 311 19.71 7.22 -10.98
C GLY A 311 19.77 6.06 -11.99
N TRP A 312 18.66 5.35 -12.17
CA TRP A 312 18.52 4.28 -13.16
C TRP A 312 18.38 4.78 -14.62
N CYS A 313 18.13 6.09 -14.79
CA CYS A 313 17.98 6.74 -16.11
C CYS A 313 19.30 7.12 -16.76
N LEU A 314 20.42 6.88 -16.12
CA LEU A 314 21.74 7.23 -16.62
C LEU A 314 22.04 6.55 -17.96
N GLY A 315 22.20 7.34 -19.02
CA GLY A 315 22.60 6.89 -20.37
C GLY A 315 21.51 6.90 -21.44
N SER A 316 20.25 7.21 -21.12
CA SER A 316 19.21 7.40 -22.12
C SER A 316 18.56 8.78 -21.97
N SER A 317 19.03 9.75 -22.75
CA SER A 317 18.51 11.13 -22.78
C SER A 317 17.04 11.26 -23.24
N VAL A 318 16.39 10.16 -23.57
CA VAL A 318 15.03 10.14 -24.14
C VAL A 318 13.95 10.01 -23.06
N PHE A 319 14.25 9.43 -21.89
CA PHE A 319 13.22 9.01 -20.91
C PHE A 319 13.19 9.79 -19.59
N CYS A 320 14.29 10.40 -19.18
CA CYS A 320 14.40 11.09 -17.90
C CYS A 320 15.01 12.48 -18.03
N SER A 321 14.51 13.46 -17.29
CA SER A 321 15.13 14.78 -17.16
C SER A 321 16.03 14.86 -15.92
N GLU A 322 17.08 15.69 -15.96
CA GLU A 322 18.11 15.80 -14.91
C GLU A 322 17.56 16.22 -13.55
N THR A 323 18.14 15.63 -12.50
CA THR A 323 17.82 15.98 -11.09
C THR A 323 19.04 16.13 -10.22
N ASN A 324 18.98 17.05 -9.27
CA ASN A 324 19.58 16.89 -7.93
C ASN A 324 19.03 17.92 -6.93
N LYS A 325 18.73 17.45 -5.71
CA LYS A 325 18.55 18.11 -4.41
C LYS A 325 17.14 18.04 -3.79
N MET A 326 16.91 17.03 -2.93
CA MET A 326 15.96 17.08 -1.80
C MET A 326 16.26 16.02 -0.72
N LEU A 327 17.48 15.93 -0.22
CA LEU A 327 17.89 14.94 0.79
C LEU A 327 17.58 15.34 2.26
N GLY A 328 17.01 16.53 2.51
CA GLY A 328 16.96 17.11 3.87
C GLY A 328 15.73 16.74 4.72
N LYS A 329 14.55 16.66 4.15
CA LYS A 329 13.29 16.69 4.95
C LYS A 329 12.81 15.36 5.50
N VAL A 330 13.12 14.26 4.86
CA VAL A 330 12.62 12.94 5.31
C VAL A 330 13.38 12.41 6.52
N ARG A 331 14.61 12.90 6.73
CA ARG A 331 15.43 12.58 7.90
C ARG A 331 14.76 13.03 9.21
N GLU A 332 13.99 14.13 9.18
CA GLU A 332 13.30 14.66 10.37
C GLU A 332 12.15 13.76 10.82
N VAL A 333 11.30 13.27 9.90
CA VAL A 333 10.15 12.41 10.27
C VAL A 333 10.62 11.07 10.84
N VAL A 334 11.70 10.51 10.32
CA VAL A 334 12.27 9.25 10.85
C VAL A 334 12.99 9.49 12.18
N VAL A 335 13.68 10.61 12.34
CA VAL A 335 14.39 10.95 13.59
C VAL A 335 13.42 11.34 14.71
N GLU A 336 12.32 12.05 14.44
CA GLU A 336 11.28 12.33 15.44
C GLU A 336 10.53 11.07 15.89
N THR A 337 10.43 10.05 15.03
CA THR A 337 9.77 8.78 15.36
C THR A 337 10.70 7.81 16.11
N PHE A 338 12.02 7.91 15.91
CA PHE A 338 13.02 6.99 16.49
C PHE A 338 14.03 7.65 17.44
N GLY A 339 13.90 8.96 17.69
CA GLY A 339 14.83 9.76 18.50
C GLY A 339 14.40 9.92 19.95
N THR A 340 14.14 8.80 20.66
CA THR A 340 14.20 8.71 22.13
C THR A 340 14.66 7.33 22.53
#